data_e59874204f702282d32f7dbe447ea622
#
_entry.id   e59874204f702282d32f7dbe447ea622
#
_cell.length_a   1.000
_cell.length_b   1.000
_cell.length_c   1.000
_cell.angle_alpha   90.00
_cell.angle_beta   90.00
_cell.angle_gamma   90.00
#
_symmetry.space_group_name_H-M   'P 1'
#
loop_
_entity.id
_entity.type
_entity.pdbx_description
1 polymer ?
#
loop_
_entity_poly.entity_id
_entity_poly.type
_entity_poly.pdbx_seq_one_letter_code
_entity_poly.pdbx_strand_id
1 'polypeptide(L)'
;MKRTISLQILVLLLLSGCVGLNVSLVPSTKPLEEKVLEGEGRAKILLLDLDGMISFKEETDVLKLKTGPSRVSFFREALLKAGTDPDIAGVIVRINSPGGTVAASDTIYHEIMSFREKKKIPVYAYITELAASGGYYIASASDRIVASPTAITGSIGVIAMKFNIEGLLAKIGVSDETYKSGPKKDFWSPFRPSTPEEKKMLQDIIEELYLRFVGVVYANRQKLLTEQEVRALADGRILAAGEALNAKLIDQVAYLDDTIAGMKKALNVEQARLVTYVRPKTFRSNIYSDMAPQGPQVMNLISINTEDLAFFSGVHFMYLWNP
;
A
#
# COMPACT_ATOMS: atom_id res chain seq x y z
N MET A 1 -24.87 -33.91 -51.49
CA MET A 1 -25.51 -34.41 -50.25
C MET A 1 -24.51 -34.74 -49.14
N LYS A 2 -23.37 -35.42 -49.35
CA LYS A 2 -22.46 -35.75 -48.20
C LYS A 2 -21.72 -34.56 -47.60
N ARG A 3 -21.41 -33.47 -48.32
CA ARG A 3 -20.72 -32.29 -47.82
C ARG A 3 -21.60 -31.35 -46.96
N THR A 4 -22.90 -31.32 -47.22
CA THR A 4 -23.87 -30.49 -46.47
C THR A 4 -24.19 -31.10 -45.09
N ILE A 5 -24.21 -32.44 -45.03
CA ILE A 5 -24.43 -33.15 -43.75
C ILE A 5 -23.24 -32.99 -42.80
N SER A 6 -22.00 -32.97 -43.32
CA SER A 6 -20.80 -32.77 -42.46
C SER A 6 -20.76 -31.35 -41.87
N LEU A 7 -21.21 -30.34 -42.62
CA LEU A 7 -21.26 -28.97 -42.13
C LEU A 7 -22.34 -28.76 -41.06
N GLN A 8 -23.49 -29.38 -41.22
CA GLN A 8 -24.57 -29.38 -40.22
C GLN A 8 -24.19 -30.06 -38.92
N ILE A 9 -23.48 -31.19 -38.98
CA ILE A 9 -22.99 -31.88 -37.80
C ILE A 9 -21.93 -31.05 -37.04
N LEU A 10 -21.06 -30.36 -37.77
CA LEU A 10 -20.08 -29.45 -37.17
C LEU A 10 -20.72 -28.26 -36.48
N VAL A 11 -21.77 -27.67 -37.05
CA VAL A 11 -22.56 -26.56 -36.47
C VAL A 11 -23.36 -27.06 -35.24
N LEU A 12 -23.90 -28.27 -35.25
CA LEU A 12 -24.57 -28.87 -34.10
C LEU A 12 -23.61 -29.18 -32.95
N LEU A 13 -22.36 -29.59 -33.25
CA LEU A 13 -21.31 -29.81 -32.25
C LEU A 13 -20.82 -28.52 -31.63
N LEU A 14 -20.85 -27.42 -32.37
CA LEU A 14 -20.53 -26.07 -31.85
C LEU A 14 -21.65 -25.46 -31.00
N LEU A 15 -22.90 -25.87 -31.21
CA LEU A 15 -24.08 -25.43 -30.44
C LEU A 15 -24.34 -26.24 -29.18
N SER A 16 -23.85 -27.49 -29.12
CA SER A 16 -23.94 -28.35 -27.91
C SER A 16 -22.84 -28.07 -26.87
N GLY A 17 -21.91 -27.15 -27.18
CA GLY A 17 -20.82 -26.72 -26.30
C GLY A 17 -21.20 -25.74 -25.19
N CYS A 18 -22.49 -25.48 -24.92
CA CYS A 18 -22.91 -24.83 -23.70
C CYS A 18 -22.86 -25.80 -22.51
N VAL A 19 -21.71 -26.41 -22.25
CA VAL A 19 -21.38 -26.80 -20.89
C VAL A 19 -21.25 -25.49 -20.11
N GLY A 20 -22.27 -25.18 -19.32
CA GLY A 20 -22.24 -24.07 -18.39
C GLY A 20 -21.08 -24.33 -17.42
N LEU A 21 -19.92 -23.81 -17.73
CA LEU A 21 -18.90 -23.54 -16.73
C LEU A 21 -19.53 -22.50 -15.80
N ASN A 22 -20.18 -22.98 -14.74
CA ASN A 22 -20.50 -22.15 -13.60
C ASN A 22 -19.18 -21.77 -12.94
N VAL A 23 -18.44 -20.87 -13.60
CA VAL A 23 -17.40 -20.10 -12.96
C VAL A 23 -18.14 -19.15 -12.04
N SER A 24 -18.21 -19.48 -10.77
CA SER A 24 -18.65 -18.56 -9.74
C SER A 24 -17.64 -17.41 -9.75
N LEU A 25 -17.93 -16.35 -10.50
CA LEU A 25 -17.18 -15.11 -10.56
C LEU A 25 -17.43 -14.23 -9.32
N VAL A 26 -18.18 -14.73 -8.35
CA VAL A 26 -18.30 -14.04 -7.05
C VAL A 26 -17.05 -14.40 -6.25
N PRO A 27 -16.15 -13.45 -5.99
CA PRO A 27 -15.02 -13.70 -5.10
C PRO A 27 -15.60 -13.99 -3.72
N SER A 28 -15.62 -15.26 -3.33
CA SER A 28 -15.93 -15.64 -1.95
C SER A 28 -14.75 -15.13 -1.09
N THR A 29 -14.88 -13.92 -0.56
CA THR A 29 -13.94 -13.37 0.43
C THR A 29 -14.10 -14.18 1.71
N LYS A 30 -13.33 -15.26 1.82
CA LYS A 30 -13.27 -16.03 3.06
C LYS A 30 -12.63 -15.18 4.16
N PRO A 31 -13.08 -15.29 5.42
CA PRO A 31 -12.46 -14.61 6.55
C PRO A 31 -10.96 -14.91 6.64
N LEU A 32 -10.22 -13.98 7.26
CA LEU A 32 -8.80 -14.19 7.55
C LEU A 32 -8.62 -15.37 8.51
N GLU A 33 -7.69 -16.25 8.17
CA GLU A 33 -7.25 -17.36 9.01
C GLU A 33 -5.90 -17.04 9.64
N GLU A 34 -5.72 -17.43 10.90
CA GLU A 34 -4.44 -17.32 11.58
C GLU A 34 -3.52 -18.45 11.13
N LYS A 35 -2.28 -18.13 10.84
CA LYS A 35 -1.22 -19.06 10.55
C LYS A 35 -0.03 -18.81 11.46
N VAL A 36 0.43 -19.86 12.14
CA VAL A 36 1.68 -19.81 12.89
C VAL A 36 2.84 -19.91 11.90
N LEU A 37 3.77 -18.97 11.93
CA LEU A 37 4.98 -18.94 11.12
C LEU A 37 6.11 -19.68 11.84
N GLU A 38 6.30 -19.35 13.13
CA GLU A 38 7.36 -19.93 13.96
C GLU A 38 7.08 -19.72 15.46
N GLY A 39 7.90 -20.34 16.29
CA GLY A 39 7.88 -20.19 17.74
C GLY A 39 6.79 -20.97 18.43
N GLU A 40 6.86 -20.97 19.74
CA GLU A 40 5.97 -21.69 20.66
C GLU A 40 5.51 -20.76 21.79
N GLY A 41 4.56 -21.24 22.60
CA GLY A 41 4.04 -20.49 23.75
C GLY A 41 2.64 -19.94 23.53
N ARG A 42 2.10 -19.31 24.55
CA ARG A 42 0.74 -18.75 24.53
C ARG A 42 0.72 -17.35 23.91
N ALA A 43 1.69 -16.50 24.26
CA ALA A 43 1.76 -15.15 23.73
C ALA A 43 1.96 -15.18 22.20
N LYS A 44 1.26 -14.31 21.49
CA LYS A 44 1.34 -14.19 20.03
C LYS A 44 1.89 -12.81 19.65
N ILE A 45 2.83 -12.79 18.71
CA ILE A 45 3.27 -11.59 18.01
C ILE A 45 2.68 -11.67 16.60
N LEU A 46 1.80 -10.73 16.27
CA LEU A 46 1.19 -10.68 14.94
C LEU A 46 2.11 -9.94 13.97
N LEU A 47 2.49 -10.59 12.87
CA LEU A 47 3.21 -10.01 11.75
C LEU A 47 2.21 -9.65 10.65
N LEU A 48 2.09 -8.36 10.34
CA LEU A 48 1.27 -7.83 9.24
C LEU A 48 2.14 -7.21 8.16
N ASP A 49 1.90 -7.59 6.91
CA ASP A 49 2.64 -7.08 5.76
C ASP A 49 1.94 -5.89 5.12
N LEU A 50 2.74 -4.87 4.80
CA LEU A 50 2.36 -3.70 4.03
C LEU A 50 3.32 -3.58 2.83
N ASP A 51 2.95 -4.21 1.71
CA ASP A 51 3.77 -4.25 0.51
C ASP A 51 3.14 -3.43 -0.63
N GLY A 52 4.00 -2.88 -1.50
CA GLY A 52 3.60 -2.19 -2.72
C GLY A 52 2.87 -0.87 -2.49
N MET A 53 2.10 -0.43 -3.48
CA MET A 53 1.40 0.86 -3.45
C MET A 53 0.20 0.85 -2.50
N ILE A 54 0.09 1.87 -1.66
CA ILE A 54 -0.98 2.02 -0.66
C ILE A 54 -2.16 2.74 -1.31
N SER A 55 -3.29 2.04 -1.48
CA SER A 55 -4.49 2.60 -2.07
C SER A 55 -5.77 1.91 -1.57
N PHE A 56 -6.93 2.51 -1.86
CA PHE A 56 -8.24 1.90 -1.63
C PHE A 56 -8.66 0.94 -2.75
N LYS A 57 -7.87 0.85 -3.83
CA LYS A 57 -8.20 -0.06 -4.93
C LYS A 57 -8.05 -1.51 -4.47
N GLU A 58 -8.93 -2.36 -4.95
CA GLU A 58 -8.80 -3.82 -4.79
C GLU A 58 -7.53 -4.30 -5.49
N GLU A 59 -6.89 -5.29 -4.90
CA GLU A 59 -5.72 -5.92 -5.51
C GLU A 59 -6.19 -6.92 -6.56
N THR A 60 -5.75 -6.70 -7.77
CA THR A 60 -6.02 -7.63 -8.86
C THR A 60 -4.71 -8.30 -9.27
N ASP A 61 -4.69 -9.63 -9.41
CA ASP A 61 -3.51 -10.30 -9.91
C ASP A 61 -3.25 -9.92 -11.39
N VAL A 62 -2.00 -10.14 -11.83
CA VAL A 62 -1.52 -9.77 -13.18
C VAL A 62 -2.41 -10.34 -14.30
N LEU A 63 -3.09 -11.46 -14.05
CA LEU A 63 -3.99 -12.10 -15.01
C LEU A 63 -5.45 -11.66 -14.86
N LYS A 64 -5.75 -10.72 -13.94
CA LYS A 64 -7.12 -10.27 -13.60
C LYS A 64 -8.10 -11.39 -13.22
N LEU A 65 -7.58 -12.56 -12.82
CA LEU A 65 -8.36 -13.74 -12.46
C LEU A 65 -8.79 -13.76 -11.00
N LYS A 66 -8.12 -12.98 -10.14
CA LYS A 66 -8.44 -12.86 -8.72
C LYS A 66 -8.37 -11.41 -8.29
N THR A 67 -9.44 -10.95 -7.67
CA THR A 67 -9.46 -9.68 -6.94
C THR A 67 -9.37 -9.97 -5.44
N GLY A 68 -8.50 -9.23 -4.75
CA GLY A 68 -8.40 -9.22 -3.30
C GLY A 68 -8.87 -7.89 -2.72
N PRO A 69 -9.17 -7.84 -1.43
CA PRO A 69 -9.51 -6.58 -0.78
C PRO A 69 -8.31 -5.61 -0.86
N SER A 70 -8.61 -4.31 -0.85
CA SER A 70 -7.58 -3.28 -0.78
C SER A 70 -6.72 -3.44 0.49
N ARG A 71 -5.50 -2.86 0.48
CA ARG A 71 -4.62 -2.83 1.66
C ARG A 71 -5.33 -2.23 2.87
N VAL A 72 -6.08 -1.16 2.69
CA VAL A 72 -6.86 -0.52 3.78
C VAL A 72 -7.87 -1.49 4.37
N SER A 73 -8.64 -2.18 3.53
CA SER A 73 -9.63 -3.17 3.98
C SER A 73 -8.98 -4.35 4.70
N PHE A 74 -7.85 -4.85 4.19
CA PHE A 74 -7.09 -5.92 4.83
C PHE A 74 -6.59 -5.52 6.22
N PHE A 75 -5.95 -4.35 6.34
CA PHE A 75 -5.45 -3.85 7.63
C PHE A 75 -6.58 -3.68 8.65
N ARG A 76 -7.70 -3.09 8.23
CA ARG A 76 -8.88 -2.95 9.10
C ARG A 76 -9.37 -4.29 9.63
N GLU A 77 -9.56 -5.28 8.73
CA GLU A 77 -10.02 -6.62 9.10
C GLU A 77 -9.03 -7.33 10.04
N ALA A 78 -7.73 -7.25 9.72
CA ALA A 78 -6.66 -7.87 10.50
C ALA A 78 -6.57 -7.29 11.92
N LEU A 79 -6.63 -5.96 12.05
CA LEU A 79 -6.58 -5.28 13.35
C LEU A 79 -7.85 -5.53 14.17
N LEU A 80 -9.03 -5.60 13.55
CA LEU A 80 -10.27 -5.99 14.24
C LEU A 80 -10.16 -7.42 14.78
N LYS A 81 -9.67 -8.38 13.98
CA LYS A 81 -9.45 -9.76 14.41
C LYS A 81 -8.43 -9.83 15.55
N ALA A 82 -7.30 -9.15 15.44
CA ALA A 82 -6.29 -9.07 16.48
C ALA A 82 -6.82 -8.45 17.77
N GLY A 83 -7.71 -7.47 17.64
CA GLY A 83 -8.34 -6.80 18.79
C GLY A 83 -9.18 -7.72 19.67
N THR A 84 -9.78 -8.76 19.08
CA THR A 84 -10.62 -9.75 19.79
C THR A 84 -9.83 -10.93 20.35
N ASP A 85 -8.59 -11.15 19.93
CA ASP A 85 -7.75 -12.25 20.41
C ASP A 85 -6.95 -11.81 21.66
N PRO A 86 -7.22 -12.39 22.85
CA PRO A 86 -6.51 -12.02 24.09
C PRO A 86 -5.04 -12.44 24.09
N ASP A 87 -4.65 -13.42 23.29
CA ASP A 87 -3.27 -13.93 23.24
C ASP A 87 -2.36 -13.08 22.35
N ILE A 88 -2.90 -12.17 21.51
CA ILE A 88 -2.09 -11.18 20.76
C ILE A 88 -1.51 -10.17 21.74
N ALA A 89 -0.20 -10.28 21.97
CA ALA A 89 0.56 -9.48 22.92
C ALA A 89 1.37 -8.34 22.24
N GLY A 90 1.66 -8.44 20.97
CA GLY A 90 2.36 -7.41 20.19
C GLY A 90 2.08 -7.53 18.70
N VAL A 91 2.34 -6.46 17.95
CA VAL A 91 2.19 -6.41 16.49
C VAL A 91 3.47 -5.90 15.85
N ILE A 92 3.92 -6.53 14.79
CA ILE A 92 4.97 -6.02 13.91
C ILE A 92 4.35 -5.76 12.54
N VAL A 93 4.36 -4.51 12.11
CA VAL A 93 3.99 -4.11 10.75
C VAL A 93 5.26 -4.15 9.91
N ARG A 94 5.37 -5.13 9.02
CA ARG A 94 6.50 -5.28 8.10
C ARG A 94 6.20 -4.50 6.83
N ILE A 95 7.03 -3.51 6.51
CA ILE A 95 6.76 -2.53 5.45
C ILE A 95 7.76 -2.68 4.32
N ASN A 96 7.24 -2.78 3.08
CA ASN A 96 7.99 -2.68 1.84
C ASN A 96 7.15 -1.89 0.82
N SER A 97 7.13 -0.56 0.95
CA SER A 97 6.22 0.29 0.20
C SER A 97 6.85 1.64 -0.20
N PRO A 98 6.66 2.08 -1.45
CA PRO A 98 7.02 3.44 -1.90
C PRO A 98 6.04 4.50 -1.39
N GLY A 99 4.97 4.10 -0.68
CA GLY A 99 3.86 4.97 -0.32
C GLY A 99 2.62 4.74 -1.17
N GLY A 100 1.80 5.78 -1.31
CA GLY A 100 0.56 5.68 -2.07
C GLY A 100 -0.33 6.91 -1.92
N THR A 101 -1.65 6.75 -2.02
CA THR A 101 -2.55 7.89 -1.85
C THR A 101 -2.54 8.39 -0.42
N VAL A 102 -2.60 9.72 -0.24
CA VAL A 102 -2.65 10.37 1.07
C VAL A 102 -3.75 9.77 1.93
N ALA A 103 -4.96 9.68 1.41
CA ALA A 103 -6.11 9.20 2.15
C ALA A 103 -5.97 7.73 2.62
N ALA A 104 -5.42 6.84 1.79
CA ALA A 104 -5.22 5.44 2.18
C ALA A 104 -4.13 5.31 3.25
N SER A 105 -3.04 6.07 3.13
CA SER A 105 -1.95 6.10 4.11
C SER A 105 -2.42 6.63 5.46
N ASP A 106 -3.17 7.73 5.46
CA ASP A 106 -3.75 8.31 6.69
C ASP A 106 -4.77 7.38 7.34
N THR A 107 -5.58 6.67 6.53
CA THR A 107 -6.54 5.69 7.06
C THR A 107 -5.84 4.52 7.75
N ILE A 108 -4.81 3.91 7.15
CA ILE A 108 -4.07 2.81 7.79
C ILE A 108 -3.36 3.31 9.05
N TYR A 109 -2.74 4.49 9.01
CA TYR A 109 -2.16 5.12 10.19
C TYR A 109 -3.18 5.25 11.33
N HIS A 110 -4.37 5.79 11.02
CA HIS A 110 -5.47 5.94 12.00
C HIS A 110 -5.92 4.59 12.58
N GLU A 111 -6.04 3.54 11.75
CA GLU A 111 -6.42 2.20 12.21
C GLU A 111 -5.40 1.62 13.18
N ILE A 112 -4.10 1.77 12.90
CA ILE A 112 -3.02 1.32 13.80
C ILE A 112 -3.06 2.11 15.11
N MET A 113 -3.18 3.45 15.05
CA MET A 113 -3.27 4.28 16.26
C MET A 113 -4.48 3.92 17.12
N SER A 114 -5.66 3.76 16.52
CA SER A 114 -6.88 3.34 17.21
C SER A 114 -6.74 1.95 17.84
N PHE A 115 -6.07 1.02 17.17
CA PHE A 115 -5.78 -0.31 17.71
C PHE A 115 -4.86 -0.22 18.94
N ARG A 116 -3.76 0.56 18.85
CA ARG A 116 -2.83 0.76 19.97
C ARG A 116 -3.51 1.34 21.20
N GLU A 117 -4.35 2.36 21.01
CA GLU A 117 -5.09 3.00 22.10
C GLU A 117 -6.04 2.03 22.81
N LYS A 118 -6.73 1.18 22.05
CA LYS A 118 -7.71 0.22 22.57
C LYS A 118 -7.06 -1.00 23.21
N LYS A 119 -6.09 -1.60 22.52
CA LYS A 119 -5.47 -2.86 22.94
C LYS A 119 -4.35 -2.65 23.96
N LYS A 120 -3.66 -1.49 23.92
CA LYS A 120 -2.54 -1.10 24.82
C LYS A 120 -1.39 -2.11 24.79
N ILE A 121 -1.08 -2.63 23.62
CA ILE A 121 0.07 -3.52 23.35
C ILE A 121 1.06 -2.84 22.41
N PRO A 122 2.35 -3.20 22.45
CA PRO A 122 3.36 -2.59 21.59
C PRO A 122 3.11 -2.93 20.11
N VAL A 123 3.29 -1.91 19.26
CA VAL A 123 3.31 -2.03 17.81
C VAL A 123 4.64 -1.53 17.29
N TYR A 124 5.38 -2.38 16.58
CA TYR A 124 6.64 -2.02 15.93
C TYR A 124 6.44 -1.95 14.42
N ALA A 125 7.13 -1.04 13.76
CA ALA A 125 7.32 -1.08 12.31
C ALA A 125 8.68 -1.70 12.00
N TYR A 126 8.72 -2.60 11.03
CA TYR A 126 9.94 -3.15 10.48
C TYR A 126 10.03 -2.84 8.98
N ILE A 127 11.01 -2.04 8.59
CA ILE A 127 11.24 -1.66 7.20
C ILE A 127 12.17 -2.70 6.56
N THR A 128 11.68 -3.43 5.56
CA THR A 128 12.45 -4.49 4.90
C THR A 128 13.43 -3.92 3.86
N GLU A 129 12.89 -3.30 2.82
CA GLU A 129 13.66 -2.68 1.74
C GLU A 129 13.33 -1.19 1.65
N LEU A 130 12.04 -0.87 1.69
CA LEU A 130 11.55 0.47 1.44
C LEU A 130 10.36 0.80 2.34
N ALA A 131 10.44 1.93 3.02
CA ALA A 131 9.27 2.59 3.61
C ALA A 131 9.39 4.08 3.33
N ALA A 132 9.05 4.48 2.12
CA ALA A 132 9.11 5.86 1.70
C ALA A 132 7.72 6.51 1.74
N SER A 133 7.68 7.81 2.02
CA SER A 133 6.50 8.63 1.91
C SER A 133 5.32 8.05 2.70
N GLY A 134 4.21 7.61 2.09
CA GLY A 134 3.09 6.95 2.77
C GLY A 134 3.50 5.72 3.61
N GLY A 135 4.55 5.00 3.20
CA GLY A 135 5.11 3.89 3.98
C GLY A 135 5.73 4.36 5.30
N TYR A 136 6.48 5.46 5.28
CA TYR A 136 7.04 6.07 6.49
C TYR A 136 5.95 6.75 7.34
N TYR A 137 4.94 7.36 6.69
CA TYR A 137 3.76 7.90 7.36
C TYR A 137 3.10 6.84 8.25
N ILE A 138 2.87 5.64 7.70
CA ILE A 138 2.28 4.51 8.44
C ILE A 138 3.24 3.98 9.51
N ALA A 139 4.54 3.88 9.21
CA ALA A 139 5.54 3.49 10.20
C ALA A 139 5.51 4.40 11.44
N SER A 140 5.20 5.68 11.25
CA SER A 140 5.05 6.68 12.34
C SER A 140 3.89 6.39 13.29
N ALA A 141 2.98 5.44 12.98
CA ALA A 141 1.97 4.96 13.93
C ALA A 141 2.53 4.00 15.00
N SER A 142 3.80 3.58 14.90
CA SER A 142 4.40 2.54 15.74
C SER A 142 5.11 3.11 16.95
N ASP A 143 5.27 2.30 18.00
CA ASP A 143 6.07 2.65 19.18
C ASP A 143 7.56 2.63 18.91
N ARG A 144 7.98 1.82 17.93
CA ARG A 144 9.36 1.68 17.50
C ARG A 144 9.43 1.40 15.99
N ILE A 145 10.35 2.06 15.32
CA ILE A 145 10.65 1.85 13.90
C ILE A 145 12.04 1.24 13.77
N VAL A 146 12.10 0.03 13.22
CA VAL A 146 13.34 -0.69 12.95
C VAL A 146 13.50 -0.83 11.45
N ALA A 147 14.69 -0.62 10.93
CA ALA A 147 14.98 -0.78 9.51
C ALA A 147 16.06 -1.84 9.28
N SER A 148 15.91 -2.64 8.22
CA SER A 148 16.96 -3.49 7.70
C SER A 148 18.21 -2.64 7.36
N PRO A 149 19.45 -3.19 7.45
CA PRO A 149 20.66 -2.43 7.16
C PRO A 149 20.73 -1.81 5.77
N THR A 150 20.01 -2.38 4.80
CA THR A 150 19.96 -1.92 3.41
C THR A 150 18.67 -1.18 3.05
N ALA A 151 17.80 -0.94 4.04
CA ALA A 151 16.53 -0.28 3.81
C ALA A 151 16.69 1.21 3.49
N ILE A 152 15.71 1.70 2.73
CA ILE A 152 15.54 3.12 2.38
C ILE A 152 14.22 3.62 2.98
N THR A 153 14.25 4.85 3.53
CA THR A 153 13.06 5.47 4.13
C THR A 153 13.05 6.98 3.92
N GLY A 154 12.11 7.68 4.56
CA GLY A 154 11.97 9.12 4.41
C GLY A 154 10.97 9.49 3.31
N SER A 155 11.36 10.33 2.35
CA SER A 155 10.46 10.92 1.34
C SER A 155 9.23 11.56 1.98
N ILE A 156 9.48 12.35 3.04
CA ILE A 156 8.43 13.08 3.76
C ILE A 156 8.01 14.27 2.89
N GLY A 157 6.85 14.16 2.25
CA GLY A 157 6.36 15.16 1.31
C GLY A 157 5.11 14.71 0.58
N VAL A 158 4.56 15.61 -0.22
CA VAL A 158 3.34 15.40 -1.03
C VAL A 158 3.61 15.77 -2.47
N ILE A 159 3.16 14.95 -3.39
CA ILE A 159 3.17 15.27 -4.82
C ILE A 159 1.78 15.14 -5.42
N ALA A 160 1.49 15.96 -6.42
CA ALA A 160 0.36 15.80 -7.33
C ALA A 160 0.89 16.01 -8.76
N MET A 161 0.73 14.99 -9.61
CA MET A 161 1.23 15.02 -10.99
C MET A 161 0.09 15.26 -11.97
N LYS A 162 0.27 16.22 -12.87
CA LYS A 162 -0.63 16.49 -13.98
C LYS A 162 0.15 16.45 -15.29
N PHE A 163 -0.33 15.67 -16.25
CA PHE A 163 0.16 15.70 -17.62
C PHE A 163 -0.65 16.70 -18.44
N ASN A 164 0.01 17.52 -19.23
CA ASN A 164 -0.63 18.37 -20.23
C ASN A 164 -0.32 17.79 -21.61
N ILE A 165 -1.36 17.31 -22.28
CA ILE A 165 -1.27 16.67 -23.61
C ILE A 165 -1.85 17.54 -24.73
N GLU A 166 -2.23 18.80 -24.46
CA GLU A 166 -2.79 19.74 -25.44
C GLU A 166 -1.93 19.83 -26.71
N GLY A 167 -0.61 20.03 -26.53
CA GLY A 167 0.31 20.12 -27.67
C GLY A 167 0.45 18.84 -28.48
N LEU A 168 0.24 17.67 -27.86
CA LEU A 168 0.20 16.38 -28.58
C LEU A 168 -1.07 16.27 -29.41
N LEU A 169 -2.23 16.58 -28.84
CA LEU A 169 -3.52 16.54 -29.53
C LEU A 169 -3.54 17.50 -30.74
N ALA A 170 -3.03 18.71 -30.57
CA ALA A 170 -2.91 19.66 -31.66
C ALA A 170 -2.09 19.11 -32.84
N LYS A 171 -0.98 18.38 -32.55
CA LYS A 171 -0.14 17.76 -33.62
C LYS A 171 -0.84 16.65 -34.40
N ILE A 172 -1.80 15.96 -33.81
CA ILE A 172 -2.58 14.90 -34.47
C ILE A 172 -3.95 15.37 -34.97
N GLY A 173 -4.22 16.70 -34.92
CA GLY A 173 -5.45 17.30 -35.44
C GLY A 173 -6.68 17.08 -34.54
N VAL A 174 -6.50 16.83 -33.27
CA VAL A 174 -7.58 16.68 -32.28
C VAL A 174 -7.72 17.95 -31.45
N SER A 175 -8.93 18.47 -31.31
CA SER A 175 -9.27 19.61 -30.46
C SER A 175 -10.18 19.18 -29.31
N ASP A 176 -10.02 19.81 -28.13
CA ASP A 176 -10.92 19.63 -27.00
C ASP A 176 -12.02 20.69 -27.02
N GLU A 177 -13.26 20.27 -26.87
CA GLU A 177 -14.42 21.14 -26.69
C GLU A 177 -15.12 20.84 -25.38
N THR A 178 -14.64 21.45 -24.29
CA THR A 178 -15.18 21.25 -22.96
C THR A 178 -16.25 22.26 -22.60
N TYR A 179 -17.51 21.81 -22.40
CA TYR A 179 -18.61 22.60 -21.85
C TYR A 179 -18.69 22.42 -20.33
N LYS A 180 -18.76 23.52 -19.57
CA LYS A 180 -18.70 23.48 -18.10
C LYS A 180 -19.62 24.47 -17.43
N SER A 181 -20.21 24.08 -16.31
CA SER A 181 -21.10 24.92 -15.52
C SER A 181 -20.38 25.98 -14.67
N GLY A 182 -19.07 25.91 -14.56
CA GLY A 182 -18.26 26.87 -13.79
C GLY A 182 -16.79 26.86 -14.20
N PRO A 183 -16.08 27.98 -14.03
CA PRO A 183 -14.74 28.18 -14.58
C PRO A 183 -13.69 27.18 -14.08
N LYS A 184 -13.88 26.61 -12.88
CA LYS A 184 -12.93 25.69 -12.23
C LYS A 184 -13.35 24.22 -12.33
N LYS A 185 -14.40 23.88 -13.12
CA LYS A 185 -14.90 22.51 -13.19
C LYS A 185 -13.95 21.56 -13.93
N ASP A 186 -13.04 22.10 -14.73
CA ASP A 186 -12.02 21.42 -15.51
C ASP A 186 -10.58 21.79 -15.08
N PHE A 187 -10.40 22.24 -13.82
CA PHE A 187 -9.11 22.75 -13.36
C PHE A 187 -7.97 21.74 -13.43
N TRP A 188 -8.29 20.42 -13.46
CA TRP A 188 -7.32 19.33 -13.62
C TRP A 188 -7.29 18.76 -15.04
N SER A 189 -7.95 19.40 -16.02
CA SER A 189 -7.99 18.90 -17.40
C SER A 189 -6.58 18.71 -17.97
N PRO A 190 -6.26 17.54 -18.56
CA PRO A 190 -4.99 17.31 -19.25
C PRO A 190 -4.94 18.00 -20.61
N PHE A 191 -6.05 18.55 -21.08
CA PHE A 191 -6.22 19.10 -22.42
C PHE A 191 -5.93 20.61 -22.50
N ARG A 192 -5.60 21.24 -21.37
CA ARG A 192 -5.20 22.65 -21.30
C ARG A 192 -4.20 22.92 -20.18
N PRO A 193 -3.40 24.00 -20.27
CA PRO A 193 -2.59 24.48 -19.17
C PRO A 193 -3.43 24.88 -17.95
N SER A 194 -2.89 24.70 -16.77
CA SER A 194 -3.47 25.26 -15.54
C SER A 194 -3.21 26.75 -15.45
N THR A 195 -4.20 27.52 -15.04
CA THR A 195 -4.06 28.96 -14.78
C THR A 195 -3.20 29.20 -13.52
N PRO A 196 -2.64 30.41 -13.33
CA PRO A 196 -1.92 30.75 -12.09
C PRO A 196 -2.76 30.54 -10.84
N GLU A 197 -4.04 30.88 -10.86
CA GLU A 197 -4.97 30.67 -9.75
C GLU A 197 -5.18 29.18 -9.44
N GLU A 198 -5.35 28.35 -10.47
CA GLU A 198 -5.49 26.90 -10.31
C GLU A 198 -4.22 26.27 -9.74
N LYS A 199 -3.03 26.72 -10.18
CA LYS A 199 -1.74 26.30 -9.60
C LYS A 199 -1.65 26.64 -8.12
N LYS A 200 -2.08 27.85 -7.74
CA LYS A 200 -2.10 28.27 -6.35
C LYS A 200 -3.05 27.40 -5.52
N MET A 201 -4.27 27.15 -5.99
CA MET A 201 -5.23 26.28 -5.29
C MET A 201 -4.65 24.89 -5.02
N LEU A 202 -3.95 24.31 -5.99
CA LEU A 202 -3.31 23.00 -5.83
C LEU A 202 -2.16 23.04 -4.83
N GLN A 203 -1.34 24.11 -4.90
CA GLN A 203 -0.23 24.28 -3.97
C GLN A 203 -0.73 24.46 -2.54
N ASP A 204 -1.83 25.17 -2.33
CA ASP A 204 -2.43 25.36 -1.01
C ASP A 204 -2.92 24.01 -0.43
N ILE A 205 -3.52 23.13 -1.26
CA ILE A 205 -3.92 21.79 -0.85
C ILE A 205 -2.68 20.92 -0.53
N ILE A 206 -1.64 20.97 -1.38
CA ILE A 206 -0.38 20.24 -1.13
C ILE A 206 0.23 20.66 0.20
N GLU A 207 0.24 21.96 0.50
CA GLU A 207 0.78 22.50 1.76
C GLU A 207 -0.01 22.00 2.97
N GLU A 208 -1.35 21.98 2.92
CA GLU A 208 -2.19 21.44 3.98
C GLU A 208 -1.86 19.95 4.25
N LEU A 209 -1.78 19.14 3.20
CA LEU A 209 -1.46 17.72 3.30
C LEU A 209 -0.01 17.47 3.77
N TYR A 210 0.93 18.34 3.36
CA TYR A 210 2.31 18.33 3.82
C TYR A 210 2.40 18.63 5.32
N LEU A 211 1.72 19.67 5.78
CA LEU A 211 1.66 20.03 7.21
C LEU A 211 1.07 18.89 8.05
N ARG A 212 0.08 18.18 7.52
CA ARG A 212 -0.47 16.96 8.14
C ARG A 212 0.62 15.91 8.30
N PHE A 213 1.42 15.64 7.25
CA PHE A 213 2.52 14.67 7.32
C PHE A 213 3.56 15.06 8.36
N VAL A 214 4.04 16.29 8.29
CA VAL A 214 5.00 16.84 9.28
C VAL A 214 4.47 16.66 10.71
N GLY A 215 3.20 16.98 10.95
CA GLY A 215 2.55 16.84 12.24
C GLY A 215 2.53 15.39 12.73
N VAL A 216 2.26 14.43 11.85
CA VAL A 216 2.29 12.99 12.19
C VAL A 216 3.70 12.53 12.56
N VAL A 217 4.71 12.92 11.79
CA VAL A 217 6.10 12.58 12.10
C VAL A 217 6.52 13.23 13.42
N TYR A 218 6.22 14.51 13.61
CA TYR A 218 6.54 15.21 14.85
C TYR A 218 5.87 14.55 16.06
N ALA A 219 4.59 14.22 16.00
CA ALA A 219 3.88 13.56 17.09
C ALA A 219 4.54 12.23 17.52
N ASN A 220 5.07 11.47 16.55
CA ASN A 220 5.81 10.24 16.84
C ASN A 220 7.23 10.49 17.34
N ARG A 221 7.89 11.57 16.89
CA ARG A 221 9.32 11.86 17.14
C ARG A 221 9.58 13.02 18.10
N GLN A 222 8.55 13.63 18.70
CA GLN A 222 8.66 14.83 19.56
C GLN A 222 9.59 14.67 20.79
N LYS A 223 9.88 13.44 21.22
CA LYS A 223 10.86 13.16 22.29
C LYS A 223 12.31 13.27 21.81
N LEU A 224 12.56 13.24 20.51
CA LEU A 224 13.87 13.15 19.88
C LEU A 224 14.16 14.33 18.97
N LEU A 225 13.12 14.93 18.37
CA LEU A 225 13.22 15.99 17.36
C LEU A 225 12.25 17.12 17.69
N THR A 226 12.68 18.36 17.44
CA THR A 226 11.81 19.52 17.40
C THR A 226 11.00 19.53 16.09
N GLU A 227 9.90 20.27 16.05
CA GLU A 227 9.13 20.44 14.81
C GLU A 227 9.98 21.05 13.68
N GLN A 228 10.89 21.98 14.01
CA GLN A 228 11.78 22.59 13.04
C GLN A 228 12.77 21.58 12.44
N GLU A 229 13.31 20.66 13.24
CA GLU A 229 14.18 19.58 12.75
C GLU A 229 13.41 18.62 11.85
N VAL A 230 12.16 18.28 12.21
CA VAL A 230 11.30 17.46 11.33
C VAL A 230 11.04 18.17 10.00
N ARG A 231 10.73 19.47 10.00
CA ARG A 231 10.55 20.26 8.77
C ARG A 231 11.81 20.30 7.90
N ALA A 232 12.99 20.38 8.50
CA ALA A 232 14.25 20.35 7.78
C ALA A 232 14.55 18.99 7.12
N LEU A 233 13.98 17.90 7.63
CA LEU A 233 14.06 16.56 7.06
C LEU A 233 12.93 16.26 6.08
N ALA A 234 11.88 17.07 6.07
CA ALA A 234 10.65 16.88 5.29
C ALA A 234 10.68 17.63 3.94
N ASP A 235 11.80 17.54 3.22
CA ASP A 235 11.98 18.13 1.89
C ASP A 235 11.78 17.14 0.74
N GLY A 236 11.30 15.93 1.07
CA GLY A 236 11.07 14.85 0.10
C GLY A 236 12.27 13.94 -0.12
N ARG A 237 13.41 14.17 0.56
CA ARG A 237 14.59 13.30 0.43
C ARG A 237 14.34 11.90 0.95
N ILE A 238 15.04 10.92 0.34
CA ILE A 238 15.16 9.57 0.88
C ILE A 238 16.46 9.44 1.66
N LEU A 239 16.48 8.51 2.62
CA LEU A 239 17.61 8.25 3.50
C LEU A 239 17.86 6.74 3.57
N ALA A 240 19.13 6.34 3.51
CA ALA A 240 19.52 4.99 3.88
C ALA A 240 19.30 4.76 5.39
N ALA A 241 19.17 3.51 5.82
CA ALA A 241 18.86 3.15 7.21
C ALA A 241 19.79 3.82 8.23
N GLY A 242 21.12 3.85 7.96
CA GLY A 242 22.09 4.51 8.84
C GLY A 242 21.88 6.02 8.96
N GLU A 243 21.56 6.69 7.86
CA GLU A 243 21.28 8.13 7.85
C GLU A 243 19.96 8.43 8.56
N ALA A 244 18.93 7.59 8.34
CA ALA A 244 17.64 7.72 9.01
C ALA A 244 17.76 7.52 10.54
N LEU A 245 18.65 6.62 10.99
CA LEU A 245 18.96 6.44 12.41
C LEU A 245 19.65 7.69 12.98
N ASN A 246 20.65 8.23 12.29
CA ASN A 246 21.35 9.46 12.70
C ASN A 246 20.40 10.66 12.73
N ALA A 247 19.47 10.73 11.77
CA ALA A 247 18.41 11.73 11.70
C ALA A 247 17.28 11.49 12.72
N LYS A 248 17.34 10.43 13.52
CA LYS A 248 16.33 10.05 14.53
C LYS A 248 14.92 9.78 13.93
N LEU A 249 14.86 9.48 12.64
CA LEU A 249 13.60 9.08 11.99
C LEU A 249 13.26 7.61 12.26
N ILE A 250 14.25 6.78 12.60
CA ILE A 250 14.08 5.39 13.05
C ILE A 250 14.80 5.17 14.37
N ASP A 251 14.48 4.08 15.05
CA ASP A 251 15.00 3.78 16.39
C ASP A 251 16.14 2.77 16.39
N GLN A 252 16.25 1.97 15.32
CA GLN A 252 17.27 0.92 15.23
C GLN A 252 17.49 0.48 13.79
N VAL A 253 18.71 0.09 13.48
CA VAL A 253 19.06 -0.70 12.30
C VAL A 253 19.32 -2.14 12.76
N ALA A 254 18.51 -3.09 12.28
CA ALA A 254 18.58 -4.51 12.68
C ALA A 254 17.84 -5.39 11.68
N TYR A 255 17.99 -6.71 11.78
CA TYR A 255 17.20 -7.66 11.00
C TYR A 255 15.85 -7.98 11.67
N LEU A 256 14.96 -8.66 10.95
CA LEU A 256 13.63 -8.99 11.44
C LEU A 256 13.69 -9.88 12.70
N ASP A 257 14.61 -10.84 12.75
CA ASP A 257 14.79 -11.73 13.91
C ASP A 257 15.16 -10.95 15.17
N ASP A 258 16.03 -9.94 15.04
CA ASP A 258 16.38 -9.03 16.15
C ASP A 258 15.18 -8.19 16.58
N THR A 259 14.33 -7.79 15.63
CA THR A 259 13.10 -7.04 15.90
C THR A 259 12.11 -7.91 16.68
N ILE A 260 11.95 -9.17 16.30
CA ILE A 260 11.11 -10.16 17.00
C ILE A 260 11.66 -10.40 18.41
N ALA A 261 12.98 -10.61 18.55
CA ALA A 261 13.63 -10.76 19.84
C ALA A 261 13.45 -9.52 20.73
N GLY A 262 13.58 -8.32 20.14
CA GLY A 262 13.32 -7.05 20.82
C GLY A 262 11.86 -6.93 21.30
N MET A 263 10.90 -7.39 20.51
CA MET A 263 9.48 -7.43 20.88
C MET A 263 9.25 -8.41 22.05
N LYS A 264 9.80 -9.63 21.99
CA LYS A 264 9.72 -10.61 23.08
C LYS A 264 10.27 -10.03 24.41
N LYS A 265 11.40 -9.34 24.31
CA LYS A 265 12.00 -8.64 25.49
C LYS A 265 11.09 -7.54 26.02
N ALA A 266 10.48 -6.73 25.16
CA ALA A 266 9.54 -5.68 25.56
C ALA A 266 8.27 -6.25 26.23
N LEU A 267 7.84 -7.43 25.81
CA LEU A 267 6.72 -8.17 26.38
C LEU A 267 7.08 -8.95 27.64
N ASN A 268 8.36 -9.03 28.01
CA ASN A 268 8.89 -9.85 29.10
C ASN A 268 8.48 -11.33 28.97
N VAL A 269 8.58 -11.89 27.76
CA VAL A 269 8.30 -13.29 27.46
C VAL A 269 9.53 -13.95 26.81
N GLU A 270 9.84 -15.18 27.20
CA GLU A 270 10.91 -15.96 26.58
C GLU A 270 10.45 -16.59 25.26
N GLN A 271 9.19 -17.06 25.23
CA GLN A 271 8.60 -17.72 24.09
C GLN A 271 7.34 -17.00 23.64
N ALA A 272 7.18 -16.86 22.34
CA ALA A 272 5.98 -16.37 21.70
C ALA A 272 5.84 -16.99 20.30
N ARG A 273 4.61 -17.26 19.89
CA ARG A 273 4.30 -17.64 18.52
C ARG A 273 4.30 -16.39 17.64
N LEU A 274 5.05 -16.42 16.56
CA LEU A 274 4.90 -15.46 15.48
C LEU A 274 3.75 -15.93 14.59
N VAL A 275 2.70 -15.15 14.50
CA VAL A 275 1.51 -15.47 13.72
C VAL A 275 1.27 -14.42 12.65
N THR A 276 0.58 -14.80 11.59
CA THR A 276 0.10 -13.88 10.56
C THR A 276 -1.32 -14.23 10.17
N TYR A 277 -2.02 -13.28 9.54
CA TYR A 277 -3.34 -13.52 9.00
C TYR A 277 -3.29 -13.63 7.48
N VAL A 278 -3.85 -14.71 6.97
CA VAL A 278 -3.88 -15.04 5.54
C VAL A 278 -5.31 -15.35 5.10
N ARG A 279 -5.60 -15.11 3.83
CA ARG A 279 -6.81 -15.68 3.25
C ARG A 279 -6.57 -17.14 2.85
N PRO A 280 -7.56 -18.03 3.05
CA PRO A 280 -7.43 -19.43 2.63
C PRO A 280 -6.93 -19.55 1.19
N LYS A 281 -5.96 -20.45 0.97
CA LYS A 281 -5.23 -20.73 -0.29
C LYS A 281 -3.97 -19.91 -0.54
N THR A 282 -3.54 -19.02 0.35
CA THR A 282 -2.21 -18.43 0.27
C THR A 282 -1.20 -19.33 0.98
N PHE A 283 -0.13 -19.72 0.29
CA PHE A 283 0.94 -20.52 0.87
C PHE A 283 1.99 -19.60 1.49
N ARG A 284 2.31 -19.84 2.76
CA ARG A 284 3.42 -19.18 3.46
C ARG A 284 4.21 -20.26 4.22
N SER A 285 5.50 -20.37 3.96
CA SER A 285 6.37 -21.36 4.58
C SER A 285 7.29 -20.80 5.66
N ASN A 286 7.59 -19.50 5.62
CA ASN A 286 8.49 -18.82 6.55
C ASN A 286 8.22 -17.31 6.60
N ILE A 287 8.95 -16.59 7.46
CA ILE A 287 8.78 -15.15 7.70
C ILE A 287 9.02 -14.26 6.46
N TYR A 288 9.66 -14.79 5.41
CA TYR A 288 9.95 -14.08 4.16
C TYR A 288 9.05 -14.49 2.99
N SER A 289 8.07 -15.38 3.20
CA SER A 289 7.29 -16.02 2.12
C SER A 289 6.47 -15.08 1.23
N ASP A 290 6.15 -13.86 1.66
CA ASP A 290 5.36 -12.91 0.86
C ASP A 290 6.18 -11.91 0.05
N MET A 291 7.48 -11.98 0.14
CA MET A 291 8.37 -11.12 -0.63
C MET A 291 8.57 -11.61 -2.08
N ALA A 292 8.06 -12.79 -2.42
CA ALA A 292 8.12 -13.33 -3.77
C ALA A 292 6.76 -13.25 -4.48
N PRO A 293 6.69 -12.76 -5.73
CA PRO A 293 5.46 -12.80 -6.52
C PRO A 293 5.05 -14.27 -6.73
N GLN A 294 3.87 -14.64 -6.22
CA GLN A 294 3.33 -16.00 -6.35
C GLN A 294 2.56 -16.14 -7.67
N GLY A 295 3.24 -16.59 -8.69
CA GLY A 295 2.64 -17.00 -9.97
C GLY A 295 3.69 -17.21 -11.05
N PRO A 296 3.41 -17.97 -12.11
CA PRO A 296 4.27 -17.98 -13.27
C PRO A 296 4.34 -16.56 -13.81
N GLN A 297 5.53 -15.98 -13.84
CA GLN A 297 5.77 -14.69 -14.46
C GLN A 297 5.54 -14.84 -15.97
N VAL A 298 4.32 -14.54 -16.41
CA VAL A 298 4.05 -14.35 -17.83
C VAL A 298 4.70 -13.00 -18.17
N MET A 299 5.87 -13.06 -18.80
CA MET A 299 6.46 -11.88 -19.41
C MET A 299 5.58 -11.46 -20.59
N ASN A 300 4.62 -10.60 -20.35
CA ASN A 300 3.93 -9.88 -21.41
C ASN A 300 4.90 -8.84 -21.95
N LEU A 301 5.48 -9.12 -23.11
CA LEU A 301 6.41 -8.24 -23.82
C LEU A 301 5.79 -6.87 -24.20
N ILE A 302 4.48 -6.73 -24.16
CA ILE A 302 3.75 -5.46 -24.30
C ILE A 302 2.46 -5.60 -23.47
N SER A 303 2.46 -5.13 -22.23
CA SER A 303 1.21 -4.87 -21.51
C SER A 303 1.01 -3.36 -21.41
N ILE A 304 0.19 -2.81 -22.30
CA ILE A 304 -0.35 -1.47 -22.10
C ILE A 304 -1.45 -1.64 -21.05
N ASN A 305 -1.09 -1.40 -19.78
CA ASN A 305 -2.05 -1.42 -18.70
C ASN A 305 -2.86 -0.11 -18.76
N THR A 306 -4.05 -0.16 -19.35
CA THR A 306 -4.94 1.00 -19.44
C THR A 306 -5.41 1.51 -18.07
N GLU A 307 -5.29 0.69 -17.00
CA GLU A 307 -5.58 1.10 -15.63
C GLU A 307 -4.48 1.98 -15.05
N ASP A 308 -3.23 1.77 -15.44
CA ASP A 308 -2.13 2.67 -15.09
C ASP A 308 -2.29 4.02 -15.80
N LEU A 309 -2.80 4.04 -17.03
CA LEU A 309 -3.17 5.27 -17.74
C LEU A 309 -4.35 5.98 -17.04
N ALA A 310 -5.32 5.26 -16.53
CA ALA A 310 -6.43 5.82 -15.74
C ALA A 310 -5.96 6.42 -14.41
N PHE A 311 -4.86 5.90 -13.82
CA PHE A 311 -4.23 6.50 -12.66
C PHE A 311 -3.71 7.91 -12.93
N PHE A 312 -3.19 8.15 -14.16
CA PHE A 312 -2.72 9.48 -14.57
C PHE A 312 -3.84 10.42 -15.05
N SER A 313 -5.08 9.93 -15.20
CA SER A 313 -6.21 10.75 -15.67
C SER A 313 -6.99 11.49 -14.58
N GLY A 314 -6.73 11.16 -13.30
CA GLY A 314 -7.42 11.76 -12.13
C GLY A 314 -6.52 12.66 -11.30
N VAL A 315 -7.13 13.43 -10.38
CA VAL A 315 -6.39 14.15 -9.33
C VAL A 315 -6.05 13.17 -8.22
N HIS A 316 -4.78 12.86 -8.05
CA HIS A 316 -4.29 12.05 -6.95
C HIS A 316 -3.26 12.83 -6.15
N PHE A 317 -3.56 13.12 -4.88
CA PHE A 317 -2.59 13.58 -3.93
C PHE A 317 -1.90 12.38 -3.31
N MET A 318 -0.57 12.34 -3.41
CA MET A 318 0.20 11.16 -3.09
C MET A 318 1.25 11.46 -2.03
N TYR A 319 1.33 10.57 -1.06
CA TYR A 319 2.53 10.29 -0.30
C TYR A 319 3.25 9.15 -1.05
N LEU A 320 3.89 9.49 -2.15
CA LEU A 320 4.52 8.51 -3.05
C LEU A 320 5.94 8.94 -3.38
N TRP A 321 6.88 8.04 -3.21
CA TRP A 321 8.20 8.12 -3.78
C TRP A 321 8.17 7.45 -5.16
N ASN A 322 8.38 8.25 -6.19
CA ASN A 322 8.45 7.80 -7.58
C ASN A 322 9.83 8.21 -8.12
N PRO A 323 10.76 7.24 -8.25
CA PRO A 323 12.11 7.48 -8.74
C PRO A 323 12.14 7.84 -10.23
#